data_32708a4aef1e83d3b45624bf154e8f0a
#
_entry.id   32708a4aef1e83d3b45624bf154e8f0a
#
_cell.length_a   1.000
_cell.length_b   1.000
_cell.length_c   1.000
_cell.angle_alpha   90.00
_cell.angle_beta   90.00
_cell.angle_gamma   90.00
#
_symmetry.space_group_name_H-M   'P 1'
#
loop_
_entity.id
_entity.type
_entity.pdbx_description
1 polymer ?
#
loop_
_entity_poly.entity_id
_entity_poly.type
_entity_poly.pdbx_seq_one_letter_code
_entity_poly.pdbx_strand_id
1 'polypeptide(L)'
;MRLGWLFLAAFVLSLTSCSSSTPPDKQGKAAGVAIPPHFTATNTSNPIAKYIELVGLRVRERSAGHLIVQFGVVNHSEADVGDVKMTVNLSTTAAKPGDPPLITFPAQVSRLGPSELKDVSVEVPIKLRVYELPDWQFLKADFEITEPAQ
;
A
#
# COMPACT_ATOMS: atom_id res chain seq x y z
N MET A 1 16.39 80.79 9.64
CA MET A 1 17.65 80.60 10.41
C MET A 1 17.69 79.16 10.92
N ARG A 2 18.85 78.48 10.66
CA ARG A 2 19.29 77.16 11.14
C ARG A 2 18.66 76.00 10.44
N LEU A 3 19.22 75.37 9.42
CA LEU A 3 20.58 74.72 9.29
C LEU A 3 20.69 73.47 10.15
N GLY A 4 20.80 72.33 9.52
CA GLY A 4 21.36 71.12 10.08
C GLY A 4 20.58 69.88 9.71
N TRP A 5 21.01 69.08 9.04
CA TRP A 5 22.18 68.24 8.79
C TRP A 5 21.72 66.91 8.22
N LEU A 6 22.17 66.68 7.02
CA LEU A 6 22.15 65.39 6.33
C LEU A 6 22.95 64.35 7.12
N PHE A 7 22.40 63.19 7.37
CA PHE A 7 23.13 61.97 7.60
C PHE A 7 22.74 60.93 6.57
N LEU A 8 23.62 60.79 5.63
CA LEU A 8 23.61 59.74 4.62
C LEU A 8 24.23 58.51 5.29
N ALA A 9 23.45 57.54 5.68
CA ALA A 9 23.91 56.24 6.14
C ALA A 9 23.91 55.25 4.96
N ALA A 10 25.11 55.07 4.38
CA ALA A 10 25.33 54.03 3.38
C ALA A 10 25.30 52.64 4.07
N PHE A 11 24.25 51.88 3.81
CA PHE A 11 24.13 50.50 4.25
C PHE A 11 24.82 49.60 3.25
N VAL A 12 26.03 49.18 3.55
CA VAL A 12 26.79 48.22 2.76
C VAL A 12 26.21 46.83 3.08
N LEU A 13 25.42 46.27 2.16
CA LEU A 13 25.04 44.89 2.20
C LEU A 13 26.22 44.01 1.79
N SER A 14 26.87 43.41 2.76
CA SER A 14 27.83 42.33 2.55
C SER A 14 27.07 41.03 2.27
N LEU A 15 27.02 40.63 1.01
CA LEU A 15 26.55 39.30 0.58
C LEU A 15 27.62 38.27 0.99
N THR A 16 27.45 37.64 2.13
CA THR A 16 28.21 36.45 2.48
C THR A 16 27.60 35.27 1.72
N SER A 17 28.22 34.92 0.61
CA SER A 17 27.98 33.69 -0.15
C SER A 17 28.40 32.50 0.71
N CYS A 18 27.45 31.83 1.36
CA CYS A 18 27.70 30.53 1.94
C CYS A 18 27.81 29.51 0.82
N SER A 19 29.04 29.22 0.42
CA SER A 19 29.35 28.04 -0.38
C SER A 19 29.24 26.83 0.51
N SER A 20 28.08 26.17 0.48
CA SER A 20 27.89 24.84 1.10
C SER A 20 28.59 23.82 0.20
N SER A 21 29.83 23.49 0.54
CA SER A 21 30.47 22.27 0.06
C SER A 21 29.73 21.08 0.62
N THR A 22 28.84 20.51 -0.17
CA THR A 22 28.25 19.22 0.09
C THR A 22 29.35 18.17 0.15
N PRO A 23 29.53 17.43 1.27
CA PRO A 23 30.44 16.29 1.28
C PRO A 23 29.96 15.27 0.25
N PRO A 24 30.89 14.52 -0.39
CA PRO A 24 30.45 13.46 -1.30
C PRO A 24 29.58 12.46 -0.51
N ASP A 25 28.33 12.38 -0.89
CA ASP A 25 27.37 11.38 -0.41
C ASP A 25 28.06 10.01 -0.50
N LYS A 26 28.37 9.47 0.66
CA LYS A 26 28.44 8.02 0.78
C LYS A 26 27.05 7.56 0.39
N GLN A 27 26.92 7.11 -0.82
CA GLN A 27 25.77 6.41 -1.35
C GLN A 27 25.43 5.30 -0.37
N GLY A 28 24.65 5.66 0.65
CA GLY A 28 24.06 4.71 1.56
C GLY A 28 23.30 3.78 0.64
N LYS A 29 23.75 2.53 0.58
CA LYS A 29 23.05 1.40 -0.05
C LYS A 29 21.60 1.58 0.34
N ALA A 30 20.76 2.01 -0.60
CA ALA A 30 19.36 2.22 -0.38
C ALA A 30 18.86 0.94 0.26
N ALA A 31 18.44 1.03 1.52
CA ALA A 31 17.76 -0.08 2.18
C ALA A 31 16.64 -0.44 1.22
N GLY A 32 16.71 -1.66 0.66
CA GLY A 32 15.81 -2.05 -0.41
C GLY A 32 14.41 -1.68 0.01
N VAL A 33 13.76 -0.86 -0.81
CA VAL A 33 12.35 -0.52 -0.61
C VAL A 33 11.66 -1.88 -0.58
N ALA A 34 11.18 -2.26 0.59
CA ALA A 34 10.50 -3.52 0.74
C ALA A 34 9.27 -3.44 -0.16
N ILE A 35 9.30 -4.22 -1.22
CA ILE A 35 8.18 -4.30 -2.16
C ILE A 35 7.01 -4.86 -1.37
N PRO A 36 5.86 -4.15 -1.31
CA PRO A 36 4.68 -4.67 -0.63
C PRO A 36 4.34 -6.06 -1.14
N PRO A 37 3.83 -6.96 -0.30
CA PRO A 37 3.43 -8.27 -0.76
C PRO A 37 2.44 -8.13 -1.91
N HIS A 38 2.75 -8.74 -3.04
CA HIS A 38 1.85 -8.83 -4.17
C HIS A 38 0.81 -9.89 -3.89
N PHE A 39 -0.44 -9.56 -4.14
CA PHE A 39 -1.52 -10.52 -4.11
C PHE A 39 -1.58 -11.23 -5.45
N THR A 40 -1.53 -12.53 -5.42
CA THR A 40 -1.58 -13.37 -6.63
C THR A 40 -2.96 -13.99 -6.78
N ALA A 41 -3.55 -13.89 -7.96
CA ALA A 41 -4.78 -14.61 -8.26
C ALA A 41 -4.52 -16.12 -8.29
N THR A 42 -5.25 -16.88 -7.50
CA THR A 42 -5.18 -18.35 -7.49
C THR A 42 -6.14 -18.97 -8.51
N ASN A 43 -7.23 -18.29 -8.83
CA ASN A 43 -8.20 -18.75 -9.81
C ASN A 43 -7.85 -18.23 -11.21
N THR A 44 -7.03 -18.98 -11.93
CA THR A 44 -6.67 -18.66 -13.31
C THR A 44 -7.75 -19.03 -14.32
N SER A 45 -8.80 -19.78 -13.92
CA SER A 45 -9.93 -20.12 -14.79
C SER A 45 -10.88 -18.93 -15.00
N ASN A 46 -10.94 -17.99 -14.04
CA ASN A 46 -11.74 -16.80 -14.21
C ASN A 46 -11.03 -15.77 -15.12
N PRO A 47 -11.61 -15.40 -16.29
CA PRO A 47 -10.94 -14.57 -17.29
C PRO A 47 -10.65 -13.16 -16.81
N ILE A 48 -11.36 -12.66 -15.82
CA ILE A 48 -11.08 -11.33 -15.26
C ILE A 48 -9.93 -11.34 -14.24
N ALA A 49 -9.59 -12.51 -13.68
CA ALA A 49 -8.55 -12.62 -12.66
C ALA A 49 -7.19 -12.06 -13.11
N LYS A 50 -6.86 -12.21 -14.39
CA LYS A 50 -5.61 -11.70 -14.97
C LYS A 50 -5.53 -10.17 -15.03
N TYR A 51 -6.67 -9.49 -14.90
CA TYR A 51 -6.74 -8.03 -14.93
C TYR A 51 -6.90 -7.41 -13.55
N ILE A 52 -7.14 -8.22 -12.53
CA ILE A 52 -7.34 -7.73 -11.16
C ILE A 52 -6.04 -7.92 -10.37
N GLU A 53 -5.61 -6.86 -9.74
CA GLU A 53 -4.49 -6.85 -8.81
C GLU A 53 -4.93 -6.31 -7.47
N LEU A 54 -4.45 -6.92 -6.39
CA LEU A 54 -4.62 -6.38 -5.05
C LEU A 54 -3.30 -5.80 -4.57
N VAL A 55 -3.35 -4.59 -4.02
CA VAL A 55 -2.17 -3.83 -3.63
C VAL A 55 -2.31 -3.22 -2.24
N GLY A 56 -1.20 -2.92 -1.60
CA GLY A 56 -1.18 -2.09 -0.40
C GLY A 56 -1.83 -2.71 0.83
N LEU A 57 -1.65 -4.02 1.05
CA LEU A 57 -2.18 -4.72 2.22
C LEU A 57 -1.78 -4.05 3.53
N ARG A 58 -2.77 -3.78 4.38
CA ARG A 58 -2.60 -3.30 5.74
C ARG A 58 -3.53 -4.05 6.68
N VAL A 59 -2.99 -4.49 7.81
CA VAL A 59 -3.76 -5.18 8.84
C VAL A 59 -3.64 -4.37 10.13
N ARG A 60 -4.77 -4.10 10.77
CA ARG A 60 -4.83 -3.43 12.07
C ARG A 60 -5.87 -4.08 12.97
N GLU A 61 -5.64 -4.06 14.25
CA GLU A 61 -6.63 -4.52 15.22
C GLU A 61 -7.65 -3.41 15.49
N ARG A 62 -8.93 -3.75 15.39
CA ARG A 62 -10.02 -2.88 15.80
C ARG A 62 -10.35 -3.07 17.28
N SER A 63 -10.46 -4.33 17.66
CA SER A 63 -10.71 -4.79 19.02
C SER A 63 -10.24 -6.22 19.18
N ALA A 64 -10.22 -6.73 20.41
CA ALA A 64 -9.88 -8.13 20.62
C ALA A 64 -10.77 -9.06 19.77
N GLY A 65 -10.15 -9.87 18.94
CA GLY A 65 -10.86 -10.80 18.06
C GLY A 65 -11.40 -10.21 16.75
N HIS A 66 -11.06 -8.95 16.43
CA HIS A 66 -11.49 -8.29 15.21
C HIS A 66 -10.34 -7.53 14.56
N LEU A 67 -9.95 -7.94 13.36
CA LEU A 67 -9.00 -7.23 12.54
C LEU A 67 -9.72 -6.44 11.44
N ILE A 68 -9.13 -5.33 11.05
CA ILE A 68 -9.47 -4.63 9.82
C ILE A 68 -8.35 -4.88 8.82
N VAL A 69 -8.70 -5.47 7.70
CA VAL A 69 -7.81 -5.67 6.56
C VAL A 69 -8.17 -4.66 5.49
N GLN A 70 -7.19 -3.88 5.05
CA GLN A 70 -7.35 -2.86 4.03
C GLN A 70 -6.40 -3.13 2.86
N PHE A 71 -6.88 -2.97 1.65
CA PHE A 71 -6.10 -3.13 0.43
C PHE A 71 -6.77 -2.39 -0.73
N GLY A 72 -6.00 -2.09 -1.76
CA GLY A 72 -6.53 -1.56 -3.01
C GLY A 72 -6.81 -2.69 -4.00
N VAL A 73 -7.85 -2.53 -4.81
CA VAL A 73 -8.15 -3.39 -5.96
C VAL A 73 -7.99 -2.58 -7.22
N VAL A 74 -7.12 -3.03 -8.11
CA VAL A 74 -6.82 -2.36 -9.38
C VAL A 74 -7.37 -3.19 -10.54
N ASN A 75 -8.05 -2.52 -11.47
CA ASN A 75 -8.44 -3.09 -12.75
C ASN A 75 -7.43 -2.66 -13.82
N HIS A 76 -6.62 -3.57 -14.31
CA HIS A 76 -5.64 -3.31 -15.38
C HIS A 76 -6.21 -3.45 -16.79
N SER A 77 -7.51 -3.70 -16.92
CA SER A 77 -8.15 -3.77 -18.24
C SER A 77 -8.60 -2.39 -18.74
N GLU A 78 -8.83 -2.29 -20.03
CA GLU A 78 -9.41 -1.11 -20.69
C GLU A 78 -10.95 -1.11 -20.63
N ALA A 79 -11.54 -2.09 -19.98
CA ALA A 79 -12.99 -2.25 -19.88
C ALA A 79 -13.46 -2.10 -18.41
N ASP A 80 -14.71 -1.71 -18.25
CA ASP A 80 -15.39 -1.78 -16.97
C ASP A 80 -15.50 -3.23 -16.50
N VAL A 81 -15.14 -3.48 -15.26
CA VAL A 81 -15.41 -4.72 -14.56
C VAL A 81 -16.58 -4.47 -13.61
N GLY A 82 -17.59 -5.32 -13.66
CA GLY A 82 -18.75 -5.24 -12.76
C GLY A 82 -18.37 -5.53 -11.30
N ASP A 83 -19.37 -5.80 -10.50
CA ASP A 83 -19.14 -6.17 -9.11
C ASP A 83 -18.30 -7.45 -9.03
N VAL A 84 -17.22 -7.38 -8.27
CA VAL A 84 -16.31 -8.51 -8.06
C VAL A 84 -16.41 -8.96 -6.62
N LYS A 85 -16.71 -10.23 -6.43
CA LYS A 85 -16.56 -10.89 -5.13
C LYS A 85 -15.38 -11.84 -5.19
N MET A 86 -14.64 -11.88 -4.12
CA MET A 86 -13.46 -12.71 -4.02
C MET A 86 -13.27 -13.26 -2.61
N THR A 87 -12.59 -14.39 -2.53
CA THR A 87 -12.07 -14.93 -1.29
C THR A 87 -10.58 -14.60 -1.23
N VAL A 88 -10.14 -13.98 -0.16
CA VAL A 88 -8.74 -13.63 0.07
C VAL A 88 -8.16 -14.52 1.16
N ASN A 89 -7.00 -15.10 0.90
CA ASN A 89 -6.24 -15.94 1.83
C ASN A 89 -4.92 -15.26 2.18
N LEU A 90 -4.68 -15.05 3.46
CA LEU A 90 -3.39 -14.59 3.97
C LEU A 90 -2.61 -15.77 4.53
N SER A 91 -1.40 -15.96 4.09
CA SER A 91 -0.49 -17.03 4.52
C SER A 91 0.89 -16.47 4.83
N THR A 92 1.73 -17.23 5.48
CA THR A 92 3.15 -16.88 5.60
C THR A 92 3.89 -17.17 4.30
N THR A 93 4.97 -16.44 4.03
CA THR A 93 5.84 -16.73 2.89
C THR A 93 6.53 -18.08 3.01
N ALA A 94 6.63 -18.64 4.22
CA ALA A 94 7.19 -19.96 4.50
C ALA A 94 6.16 -21.10 4.34
N ALA A 95 4.87 -20.78 4.18
CA ALA A 95 3.82 -21.79 4.04
C ALA A 95 4.04 -22.62 2.78
N LYS A 96 3.91 -23.93 2.92
CA LYS A 96 4.02 -24.90 1.82
C LYS A 96 2.67 -25.04 1.09
N PRO A 97 2.68 -25.55 -0.14
CA PRO A 97 1.45 -25.92 -0.82
C PRO A 97 0.65 -26.92 0.03
N GLY A 98 -0.61 -26.59 0.32
CA GLY A 98 -1.51 -27.39 1.16
C GLY A 98 -1.57 -26.98 2.63
N ASP A 99 -0.66 -26.11 3.10
CA ASP A 99 -0.81 -25.53 4.43
C ASP A 99 -2.04 -24.62 4.49
N PRO A 100 -2.81 -24.65 5.58
CA PRO A 100 -3.97 -23.77 5.71
C PRO A 100 -3.51 -22.31 5.82
N PRO A 101 -4.27 -21.36 5.24
CA PRO A 101 -3.99 -19.95 5.41
C PRO A 101 -4.18 -19.52 6.88
N LEU A 102 -3.46 -18.48 7.29
CA LEU A 102 -3.62 -17.87 8.61
C LEU A 102 -5.00 -17.22 8.75
N ILE A 103 -5.47 -16.59 7.69
CA ILE A 103 -6.73 -15.87 7.63
C ILE A 103 -7.34 -16.06 6.25
N THR A 104 -8.64 -16.37 6.23
CA THR A 104 -9.45 -16.37 5.01
C THR A 104 -10.65 -15.47 5.23
N PHE A 105 -10.95 -14.61 4.27
CA PHE A 105 -12.08 -13.70 4.36
C PHE A 105 -12.65 -13.38 2.98
N PRO A 106 -13.98 -13.14 2.90
CA PRO A 106 -14.61 -12.66 1.69
C PRO A 106 -14.35 -11.15 1.54
N ALA A 107 -14.21 -10.71 0.30
CA ALA A 107 -14.13 -9.30 -0.04
C ALA A 107 -15.02 -9.02 -1.26
N GLN A 108 -15.51 -7.81 -1.33
CA GLN A 108 -16.30 -7.34 -2.46
C GLN A 108 -15.85 -5.94 -2.85
N VAL A 109 -15.75 -5.72 -4.15
CA VAL A 109 -15.56 -4.39 -4.74
C VAL A 109 -16.68 -4.15 -5.75
N SER A 110 -17.32 -3.01 -5.63
CA SER A 110 -18.30 -2.57 -6.63
C SER A 110 -17.58 -2.25 -7.94
N ARG A 111 -18.34 -2.08 -9.02
CA ARG A 111 -17.86 -1.76 -10.36
C ARG A 111 -16.53 -0.98 -10.37
N LEU A 112 -15.55 -1.53 -11.10
CA LEU A 112 -14.24 -0.92 -11.36
C LEU A 112 -14.19 -0.43 -12.80
N GLY A 113 -13.95 0.85 -13.00
CA GLY A 113 -13.67 1.40 -14.32
C GLY A 113 -12.32 0.95 -14.87
N PRO A 114 -12.02 1.27 -16.14
CA PRO A 114 -10.71 1.01 -16.74
C PRO A 114 -9.59 1.67 -15.94
N SER A 115 -8.56 0.91 -15.62
CA SER A 115 -7.39 1.37 -14.87
C SER A 115 -7.74 2.00 -13.51
N GLU A 116 -8.92 1.73 -12.97
CA GLU A 116 -9.36 2.27 -11.69
C GLU A 116 -8.78 1.47 -10.52
N LEU A 117 -8.45 2.20 -9.44
CA LEU A 117 -8.09 1.64 -8.15
C LEU A 117 -9.20 1.99 -7.15
N LYS A 118 -9.67 1.00 -6.40
CA LYS A 118 -10.60 1.20 -5.28
C LYS A 118 -10.07 0.60 -4.01
N ASP A 119 -10.18 1.36 -2.92
CA ASP A 119 -9.84 0.87 -1.58
C ASP A 119 -10.96 0.00 -1.03
N VAL A 120 -10.57 -1.14 -0.49
CA VAL A 120 -11.44 -2.10 0.18
C VAL A 120 -11.02 -2.23 1.64
N SER A 121 -11.98 -2.25 2.53
CA SER A 121 -11.78 -2.45 3.96
C SER A 121 -12.73 -3.52 4.46
N VAL A 122 -12.19 -4.60 5.01
CA VAL A 122 -12.96 -5.73 5.51
C VAL A 122 -12.68 -5.91 7.00
N GLU A 123 -13.75 -6.07 7.79
CA GLU A 123 -13.62 -6.49 9.17
C GLU A 123 -13.65 -8.01 9.23
N VAL A 124 -12.60 -8.59 9.81
CA VAL A 124 -12.42 -10.04 9.87
C VAL A 124 -12.44 -10.48 11.34
N PRO A 125 -13.42 -11.29 11.74
CA PRO A 125 -13.41 -11.92 13.06
C PRO A 125 -12.30 -12.98 13.09
N ILE A 126 -11.41 -12.91 14.08
CA ILE A 126 -10.28 -13.81 14.18
C ILE A 126 -9.90 -14.04 15.64
N LYS A 127 -9.32 -15.20 15.91
CA LYS A 127 -8.81 -15.52 17.26
C LYS A 127 -7.43 -14.93 17.54
N LEU A 128 -6.66 -14.65 16.48
CA LEU A 128 -5.31 -14.08 16.60
C LEU A 128 -5.36 -12.58 16.88
N ARG A 129 -4.40 -12.11 17.64
CA ARG A 129 -4.15 -10.68 17.82
C ARG A 129 -3.18 -10.19 16.73
N VAL A 130 -3.19 -8.89 16.44
CA VAL A 130 -2.33 -8.34 15.38
C VAL A 130 -0.85 -8.60 15.65
N TYR A 131 -0.43 -8.62 16.91
CA TYR A 131 0.97 -8.89 17.28
C TYR A 131 1.37 -10.37 17.21
N GLU A 132 0.39 -11.28 17.01
CA GLU A 132 0.63 -12.71 16.77
C GLU A 132 0.78 -13.01 15.27
N LEU A 133 0.45 -12.05 14.42
CA LEU A 133 0.70 -12.15 12.99
C LEU A 133 2.18 -11.91 12.71
N PRO A 134 2.75 -12.60 11.72
CA PRO A 134 4.07 -12.28 11.22
C PRO A 134 4.14 -10.85 10.71
N ASP A 135 5.34 -10.26 10.73
CA ASP A 135 5.57 -8.98 10.06
C ASP A 135 5.09 -9.05 8.61
N TRP A 136 4.54 -7.95 8.12
CA TRP A 136 3.93 -7.87 6.78
C TRP A 136 4.83 -8.38 5.65
N GLN A 137 6.16 -8.24 5.77
CA GLN A 137 7.14 -8.75 4.81
C GLN A 137 7.18 -10.29 4.71
N PHE A 138 6.66 -10.99 5.72
CA PHE A 138 6.53 -12.43 5.75
C PHE A 138 5.11 -12.92 5.47
N LEU A 139 4.22 -12.02 5.11
CA LEU A 139 2.89 -12.36 4.65
C LEU A 139 2.86 -12.41 3.13
N LYS A 140 2.12 -13.36 2.60
CA LYS A 140 1.68 -13.42 1.21
C LYS A 140 0.17 -13.51 1.17
N ALA A 141 -0.41 -13.02 0.12
CA ALA A 141 -1.83 -13.10 -0.10
C ALA A 141 -2.13 -13.71 -1.46
N ASP A 142 -3.12 -14.57 -1.45
CA ASP A 142 -3.70 -15.15 -2.65
C ASP A 142 -5.18 -14.79 -2.67
N PHE A 143 -5.78 -14.66 -3.84
CA PHE A 143 -7.21 -14.42 -3.95
C PHE A 143 -7.84 -15.26 -5.05
N GLU A 144 -9.10 -15.60 -4.86
CA GLU A 144 -9.92 -16.29 -5.83
C GLU A 144 -11.17 -15.46 -6.11
N ILE A 145 -11.45 -15.17 -7.37
CA ILE A 145 -12.68 -14.48 -7.77
C ILE A 145 -13.81 -15.47 -7.78
N THR A 146 -14.83 -15.22 -6.96
CA THR A 146 -16.00 -16.06 -6.81
C THR A 146 -17.20 -15.55 -7.61
N GLU A 147 -17.27 -14.25 -7.87
CA GLU A 147 -18.25 -13.63 -8.76
C GLU A 147 -17.60 -12.52 -9.57
N PRO A 148 -17.97 -12.31 -10.84
CA PRO A 148 -18.95 -13.09 -11.57
C PRO A 148 -18.50 -14.54 -11.76
N ALA A 149 -19.44 -15.46 -11.55
CA ALA A 149 -19.24 -16.87 -11.89
C ALA A 149 -19.15 -17.01 -13.42
N GLN A 150 -18.43 -18.02 -13.86
CA GLN A 150 -18.30 -18.39 -15.28
C GLN A 150 -19.43 -19.30 -15.70
#